data_621d3725b7012d595b5ec5f2102d8d89
#
_entry.id   621d3725b7012d595b5ec5f2102d8d89
#
_cell.length_a   1.000
_cell.length_b   1.000
_cell.length_c   1.000
_cell.angle_alpha   90.00
_cell.angle_beta   90.00
_cell.angle_gamma   90.00
#
_symmetry.space_group_name_H-M   'P 1'
#
loop_
_entity.id
_entity.type
_entity.pdbx_description
1 polymer ?
#
loop_
_entity_poly.entity_id
_entity_poly.type
_entity_poly.pdbx_seq_one_letter_code
_entity_poly.pdbx_strand_id
1 'polypeptide(L)'
;MSVQLKTNKQMYKSCKVITKRKKGRIMNIYLAGDSIVQNYTEEEFIAGWGQYLKYYVTPDTKVFNCAKGGRSSRLFLNEGRFDKIDESIQAGDYLLIEFCHNDDSSKGYSTMFNRMTELGIPDEDGRYPVIPGERVPKDYIPKEYIDALMKDDSIADKEAVLASVKAFNNTYPNDTYYPYSPNGEKGSFKWFIKQYIDMAREHNAVPVLVTAPARTAF
;
A
#
# COMPACT_ATOMS: atom_id res chain seq x y z
N MET A 1 21.07 -40.33 -20.23
CA MET A 1 19.79 -39.64 -20.57
C MET A 1 20.02 -38.17 -20.31
N SER A 2 20.29 -37.38 -21.36
CA SER A 2 20.53 -35.96 -21.27
C SER A 2 19.21 -35.21 -21.46
N VAL A 3 18.76 -34.54 -20.42
CA VAL A 3 17.58 -33.65 -20.48
C VAL A 3 18.04 -32.32 -21.11
N GLN A 4 17.66 -32.08 -22.35
CA GLN A 4 17.83 -30.76 -22.98
C GLN A 4 16.85 -29.76 -22.34
N LEU A 5 17.38 -28.78 -21.64
CA LEU A 5 16.67 -27.57 -21.24
C LEU A 5 16.33 -26.76 -22.51
N LYS A 6 15.11 -26.87 -22.97
CA LYS A 6 14.57 -25.96 -24.00
C LYS A 6 14.45 -24.58 -23.38
N THR A 7 15.30 -23.66 -23.81
CA THR A 7 15.27 -22.25 -23.41
C THR A 7 13.94 -21.60 -23.82
N ASN A 8 13.25 -21.05 -22.82
CA ASN A 8 11.95 -20.37 -22.92
C ASN A 8 12.00 -19.04 -23.70
N LYS A 9 12.57 -19.03 -24.91
CA LYS A 9 12.60 -17.84 -25.78
C LYS A 9 11.25 -17.53 -26.46
N GLN A 10 10.24 -18.38 -26.26
CA GLN A 10 8.95 -18.28 -26.96
C GLN A 10 7.83 -17.65 -26.12
N MET A 11 8.00 -17.48 -24.80
CA MET A 11 6.98 -16.89 -23.91
C MET A 11 6.96 -15.35 -23.87
N TYR A 12 7.98 -14.70 -24.43
CA TYR A 12 8.06 -13.22 -24.38
C TYR A 12 7.45 -12.50 -25.58
N LYS A 13 6.81 -13.23 -26.51
CA LYS A 13 6.26 -12.61 -27.75
C LYS A 13 4.84 -12.02 -27.63
N SER A 14 4.14 -12.16 -26.51
CA SER A 14 2.73 -11.75 -26.43
C SER A 14 2.42 -10.53 -25.55
N CYS A 15 3.40 -9.96 -24.84
CA CYS A 15 3.18 -8.72 -24.10
C CYS A 15 3.65 -7.51 -24.94
N LYS A 16 2.95 -7.23 -26.03
CA LYS A 16 3.08 -5.92 -26.68
C LYS A 16 2.25 -4.93 -25.84
N VAL A 17 2.90 -4.21 -24.94
CA VAL A 17 2.34 -2.97 -24.41
C VAL A 17 2.25 -1.99 -25.59
N ILE A 18 1.06 -1.87 -26.17
CA ILE A 18 0.78 -0.90 -27.23
C ILE A 18 0.60 0.47 -26.57
N THR A 19 1.71 1.11 -26.24
CA THR A 19 1.68 2.54 -25.94
C THR A 19 1.67 3.30 -27.25
N LYS A 20 0.50 3.83 -27.67
CA LYS A 20 0.45 4.88 -28.69
C LYS A 20 1.13 6.12 -28.10
N ARG A 21 2.41 6.28 -28.35
CA ARG A 21 3.19 7.47 -27.95
C ARG A 21 2.56 8.71 -28.58
N LYS A 22 2.08 9.64 -27.77
CA LYS A 22 2.05 11.05 -28.14
C LYS A 22 3.52 11.49 -28.25
N LYS A 23 3.91 11.98 -29.42
CA LYS A 23 5.27 12.38 -29.77
C LYS A 23 5.78 13.40 -28.72
N GLY A 24 6.78 13.05 -27.90
CA GLY A 24 7.59 14.01 -27.14
C GLY A 24 7.65 13.88 -25.61
N ARG A 25 6.88 12.99 -24.95
CA ARG A 25 6.95 12.87 -23.48
C ARG A 25 7.46 11.50 -23.03
N ILE A 26 8.43 11.53 -22.13
CA ILE A 26 8.87 10.36 -21.36
C ILE A 26 7.77 10.04 -20.34
N MET A 27 7.30 8.81 -20.34
CA MET A 27 6.30 8.30 -19.42
C MET A 27 7.03 7.79 -18.15
N ASN A 28 6.50 8.14 -16.99
CA ASN A 28 7.00 7.65 -15.72
C ASN A 28 6.07 6.59 -15.14
N ILE A 29 6.61 5.72 -14.30
CA ILE A 29 5.85 4.74 -13.53
C ILE A 29 6.16 4.97 -12.05
N TYR A 30 5.12 5.20 -11.27
CA TYR A 30 5.19 5.32 -9.82
C TYR A 30 4.66 4.04 -9.18
N LEU A 31 5.33 3.55 -8.13
CA LEU A 31 4.90 2.39 -7.37
C LEU A 31 4.54 2.82 -5.96
N ALA A 32 3.29 2.59 -5.57
CA ALA A 32 2.81 2.70 -4.20
C ALA A 32 2.54 1.29 -3.66
N GLY A 33 3.17 0.93 -2.55
CA GLY A 33 3.05 -0.42 -2.02
C GLY A 33 3.87 -0.66 -0.76
N ASP A 34 3.93 -1.90 -0.36
CA ASP A 34 4.58 -2.36 0.86
C ASP A 34 5.93 -3.08 0.62
N SER A 35 6.26 -4.04 1.49
CA SER A 35 7.50 -4.82 1.41
C SER A 35 7.63 -5.67 0.15
N ILE A 36 6.52 -6.05 -0.46
CA ILE A 36 6.51 -6.88 -1.67
C ILE A 36 6.95 -6.08 -2.90
N VAL A 37 6.77 -4.75 -2.85
CA VAL A 37 7.11 -3.82 -3.93
C VAL A 37 8.44 -3.11 -3.68
N GLN A 38 8.83 -2.91 -2.42
CA GLN A 38 9.98 -2.09 -2.00
C GLN A 38 11.30 -2.47 -2.70
N ASN A 39 12.19 -1.50 -2.84
CA ASN A 39 13.61 -1.76 -3.14
C ASN A 39 14.34 -2.19 -1.88
N TYR A 40 15.14 -3.24 -1.99
CA TYR A 40 16.03 -3.75 -0.94
C TYR A 40 17.48 -3.63 -1.36
N THR A 41 18.39 -3.61 -0.40
CA THR A 41 19.83 -3.65 -0.63
C THR A 41 20.30 -5.10 -0.91
N GLU A 42 21.51 -5.26 -1.43
CA GLU A 42 22.08 -6.59 -1.70
C GLU A 42 22.37 -7.39 -0.42
N GLU A 43 22.48 -6.71 0.73
CA GLU A 43 22.70 -7.34 2.04
C GLU A 43 21.41 -7.89 2.66
N GLU A 44 20.26 -7.46 2.17
CA GLU A 44 18.95 -7.95 2.60
C GLU A 44 18.58 -9.18 1.75
N PHE A 45 18.42 -10.35 2.37
CA PHE A 45 18.10 -11.63 1.68
C PHE A 45 16.66 -11.69 1.15
N ILE A 46 16.05 -10.55 0.87
CA ILE A 46 14.70 -10.39 0.33
C ILE A 46 14.70 -9.39 -0.81
N ALA A 47 13.71 -9.48 -1.67
CA ALA A 47 13.55 -8.59 -2.81
C ALA A 47 12.07 -8.27 -3.06
N GLY A 48 11.78 -7.01 -3.36
CA GLY A 48 10.47 -6.62 -3.85
C GLY A 48 10.43 -6.59 -5.38
N TRP A 49 9.30 -6.96 -5.97
CA TRP A 49 9.20 -6.98 -7.43
C TRP A 49 9.41 -5.60 -8.07
N GLY A 50 9.09 -4.53 -7.34
CA GLY A 50 9.22 -3.17 -7.84
C GLY A 50 10.65 -2.77 -8.19
N GLN A 51 11.66 -3.33 -7.50
CA GLN A 51 13.07 -3.04 -7.81
C GLN A 51 13.53 -3.58 -9.18
N TYR A 52 12.82 -4.59 -9.70
CA TYR A 52 13.15 -5.21 -10.98
C TYR A 52 12.35 -4.64 -12.15
N LEU A 53 11.27 -3.89 -11.91
CA LEU A 53 10.41 -3.37 -12.96
C LEU A 53 11.16 -2.55 -14.01
N LYS A 54 12.19 -1.82 -13.60
CA LYS A 54 13.08 -1.05 -14.50
C LYS A 54 13.69 -1.87 -15.63
N TYR A 55 13.87 -3.19 -15.45
CA TYR A 55 14.44 -4.08 -16.47
C TYR A 55 13.40 -4.55 -17.51
N TYR A 56 12.12 -4.31 -17.27
CA TYR A 56 11.00 -4.76 -18.10
C TYR A 56 10.28 -3.62 -18.82
N VAL A 57 10.77 -2.39 -18.68
CA VAL A 57 10.25 -1.21 -19.37
C VAL A 57 11.25 -0.68 -20.39
N THR A 58 10.83 0.25 -21.23
CA THR A 58 11.73 0.88 -22.20
C THR A 58 12.77 1.75 -21.49
N PRO A 59 13.98 1.90 -22.04
CA PRO A 59 15.06 2.67 -21.39
C PRO A 59 14.69 4.12 -21.05
N ASP A 60 13.75 4.71 -21.78
CA ASP A 60 13.30 6.09 -21.56
C ASP A 60 12.30 6.19 -20.39
N THR A 61 11.74 5.05 -19.91
CA THR A 61 10.76 5.03 -18.84
C THR A 61 11.44 5.08 -17.50
N LYS A 62 11.11 6.07 -16.67
CA LYS A 62 11.60 6.15 -15.29
C LYS A 62 10.65 5.42 -14.36
N VAL A 63 11.19 4.60 -13.47
CA VAL A 63 10.44 3.91 -12.41
C VAL A 63 10.79 4.54 -11.08
N PHE A 64 9.80 5.13 -10.42
CA PHE A 64 9.88 5.70 -9.08
C PHE A 64 9.23 4.74 -8.09
N ASN A 65 10.04 3.93 -7.43
CA ASN A 65 9.54 3.01 -6.41
C ASN A 65 9.43 3.72 -5.06
N CYS A 66 8.21 4.17 -4.71
CA CYS A 66 7.90 4.85 -3.45
C CYS A 66 7.47 3.87 -2.34
N ALA A 67 7.38 2.58 -2.65
CA ALA A 67 6.95 1.54 -1.72
C ALA A 67 7.86 1.44 -0.50
N LYS A 68 7.27 1.07 0.63
CA LYS A 68 7.99 0.91 1.90
C LYS A 68 7.43 -0.26 2.71
N GLY A 69 8.32 -1.14 3.14
CA GLY A 69 7.97 -2.31 3.95
C GLY A 69 7.19 -1.95 5.21
N GLY A 70 6.21 -2.78 5.54
CA GLY A 70 5.35 -2.58 6.70
C GLY A 70 4.23 -1.55 6.54
N ARG A 71 4.09 -0.93 5.35
CA ARG A 71 3.06 0.09 5.11
C ARG A 71 1.79 -0.55 4.57
N SER A 72 0.67 -0.17 5.17
CA SER A 72 -0.67 -0.40 4.64
C SER A 72 -1.07 0.75 3.72
N SER A 73 -2.19 0.60 3.04
CA SER A 73 -2.77 1.66 2.22
C SER A 73 -3.00 2.94 3.04
N ARG A 74 -3.48 2.83 4.29
CA ARG A 74 -3.70 3.95 5.20
C ARG A 74 -2.41 4.56 5.75
N LEU A 75 -1.48 3.72 6.24
CA LEU A 75 -0.24 4.20 6.84
C LEU A 75 0.63 4.96 5.83
N PHE A 76 0.62 4.54 4.57
CA PHE A 76 1.32 5.20 3.49
C PHE A 76 0.82 6.64 3.25
N LEU A 77 -0.51 6.86 3.38
CA LEU A 77 -1.09 8.22 3.36
C LEU A 77 -0.66 9.01 4.61
N ASN A 78 -0.81 8.44 5.80
CA ASN A 78 -0.51 9.12 7.06
C ASN A 78 0.96 9.58 7.15
N GLU A 79 1.89 8.85 6.53
CA GLU A 79 3.31 9.22 6.47
C GLU A 79 3.63 10.30 5.41
N GLY A 80 2.65 10.81 4.67
CA GLY A 80 2.87 11.77 3.58
C GLY A 80 3.61 11.19 2.37
N ARG A 81 3.63 9.87 2.22
CA ARG A 81 4.25 9.20 1.06
C ARG A 81 3.39 9.31 -0.19
N PHE A 82 2.09 9.32 0.02
CA PHE A 82 1.10 9.59 -1.00
C PHE A 82 1.30 10.99 -1.59
N ASP A 83 1.48 12.00 -0.73
CA ASP A 83 1.62 13.40 -1.13
C ASP A 83 2.83 13.59 -2.06
N LYS A 84 3.93 12.86 -1.83
CA LYS A 84 5.11 12.89 -2.70
C LYS A 84 4.86 12.37 -4.12
N ILE A 85 3.95 11.40 -4.25
CA ILE A 85 3.52 10.91 -5.57
C ILE A 85 2.61 11.94 -6.21
N ASP A 86 1.64 12.46 -5.45
CA ASP A 86 0.67 13.47 -5.88
C ASP A 86 1.36 14.73 -6.44
N GLU A 87 2.37 15.25 -5.74
CA GLU A 87 3.17 16.40 -6.17
C GLU A 87 3.95 16.16 -7.47
N SER A 88 4.23 14.91 -7.83
CA SER A 88 5.17 14.56 -8.90
C SER A 88 4.53 13.94 -10.13
N ILE A 89 3.44 13.18 -9.95
CA ILE A 89 2.77 12.44 -11.03
C ILE A 89 2.09 13.39 -12.01
N GLN A 90 2.11 13.05 -13.27
CA GLN A 90 1.60 13.91 -14.31
C GLN A 90 0.76 13.12 -15.33
N ALA A 91 0.03 13.86 -16.18
CA ALA A 91 -0.81 13.28 -17.22
C ALA A 91 -0.04 12.30 -18.12
N GLY A 92 -0.53 11.07 -18.25
CA GLY A 92 0.07 9.99 -19.04
C GLY A 92 1.11 9.15 -18.30
N ASP A 93 1.43 9.46 -17.04
CA ASP A 93 2.19 8.57 -16.16
C ASP A 93 1.33 7.41 -15.67
N TYR A 94 1.95 6.39 -15.07
CA TYR A 94 1.27 5.25 -14.48
C TYR A 94 1.51 5.24 -12.96
N LEU A 95 0.47 4.92 -12.20
CA LEU A 95 0.56 4.60 -10.79
C LEU A 95 0.17 3.13 -10.56
N LEU A 96 1.13 2.29 -10.22
CA LEU A 96 0.91 0.91 -9.82
C LEU A 96 0.70 0.87 -8.30
N ILE A 97 -0.42 0.30 -7.86
CA ILE A 97 -0.89 0.32 -6.47
C ILE A 97 -0.99 -1.13 -6.00
N GLU A 98 -0.22 -1.50 -4.97
CA GLU A 98 -0.26 -2.82 -4.36
C GLU A 98 -0.17 -2.71 -2.84
N PHE A 99 -1.31 -2.91 -2.16
CA PHE A 99 -1.43 -3.00 -0.71
C PHE A 99 -2.37 -4.15 -0.34
N CYS A 100 -2.15 -4.79 0.78
CA CYS A 100 -3.04 -5.76 1.41
C CYS A 100 -2.43 -6.32 2.70
N HIS A 101 -1.18 -6.79 2.67
CA HIS A 101 -0.57 -7.59 3.73
C HIS A 101 -0.48 -6.87 5.08
N ASN A 102 -0.34 -5.56 5.06
CA ASN A 102 -0.28 -4.75 6.27
C ASN A 102 -1.61 -4.09 6.62
N ASP A 103 -2.59 -4.19 5.73
CA ASP A 103 -3.97 -3.75 5.98
C ASP A 103 -4.76 -4.80 6.78
N ASP A 104 -4.30 -6.05 6.79
CA ASP A 104 -4.95 -7.16 7.47
C ASP A 104 -5.01 -6.95 8.99
N SER A 105 -6.23 -7.01 9.52
CA SER A 105 -6.55 -6.85 10.94
C SER A 105 -6.51 -8.17 11.74
N SER A 106 -6.21 -9.30 11.11
CA SER A 106 -6.26 -10.62 11.73
C SER A 106 -5.31 -10.79 12.92
N LYS A 107 -4.27 -9.96 13.01
CA LYS A 107 -3.30 -9.98 14.12
C LYS A 107 -3.71 -9.19 15.36
N GLY A 108 -4.93 -8.63 15.36
CA GLY A 108 -5.48 -7.90 16.48
C GLY A 108 -5.01 -6.45 16.63
N TYR A 109 -5.70 -5.72 17.48
CA TYR A 109 -5.51 -4.28 17.68
C TYR A 109 -4.16 -3.93 18.31
N SER A 110 -3.69 -4.71 19.27
CA SER A 110 -2.49 -4.39 20.06
C SER A 110 -1.21 -4.30 19.20
N THR A 111 -1.13 -5.06 18.13
CA THR A 111 0.09 -5.16 17.31
C THR A 111 0.00 -4.44 15.97
N MET A 112 -1.21 -4.21 15.44
CA MET A 112 -1.41 -3.79 14.05
C MET A 112 -2.22 -2.51 13.89
N PHE A 113 -2.65 -1.89 15.00
CA PHE A 113 -3.53 -0.72 14.97
C PHE A 113 -3.05 0.38 14.01
N ASN A 114 -1.75 0.70 14.05
CA ASN A 114 -1.19 1.78 13.22
C ASN A 114 -1.27 1.51 11.70
N ARG A 115 -1.46 0.26 11.29
CA ARG A 115 -1.44 -0.19 9.90
C ARG A 115 -2.79 -0.62 9.38
N MET A 116 -3.59 -1.30 10.22
CA MET A 116 -4.80 -1.98 9.77
C MET A 116 -5.81 -1.06 9.09
N THR A 117 -6.51 -1.64 8.14
CA THR A 117 -7.77 -1.16 7.58
C THR A 117 -8.75 -2.33 7.54
N GLU A 118 -10.05 -2.04 7.49
CA GLU A 118 -11.06 -3.10 7.48
C GLU A 118 -11.72 -3.17 6.10
N LEU A 119 -11.86 -4.39 5.59
CA LEU A 119 -12.57 -4.62 4.34
C LEU A 119 -14.08 -4.48 4.50
N GLY A 120 -14.59 -4.72 5.72
CA GLY A 120 -16.01 -4.69 6.04
C GLY A 120 -16.73 -6.00 5.71
N ILE A 121 -18.05 -5.95 5.78
CA ILE A 121 -18.94 -7.08 5.50
C ILE A 121 -19.51 -6.87 4.09
N PRO A 122 -19.46 -7.86 3.19
CA PRO A 122 -20.03 -7.72 1.85
C PRO A 122 -21.57 -7.68 1.92
N ASP A 123 -22.18 -7.01 0.94
CA ASP A 123 -23.61 -7.03 0.71
C ASP A 123 -24.09 -8.38 0.14
N GLU A 124 -25.39 -8.47 -0.17
CA GLU A 124 -26.02 -9.69 -0.71
C GLU A 124 -25.44 -10.10 -2.08
N ASP A 125 -24.89 -9.15 -2.84
CA ASP A 125 -24.21 -9.38 -4.12
C ASP A 125 -22.72 -9.72 -3.94
N GLY A 126 -22.23 -9.82 -2.70
CA GLY A 126 -20.82 -10.06 -2.38
C GLY A 126 -19.93 -8.83 -2.56
N ARG A 127 -20.47 -7.62 -2.64
CA ARG A 127 -19.72 -6.39 -2.78
C ARG A 127 -19.38 -5.81 -1.43
N TYR A 128 -18.10 -5.57 -1.21
CA TYR A 128 -17.64 -4.91 0.00
C TYR A 128 -17.89 -3.39 -0.05
N PRO A 129 -18.23 -2.76 1.10
CA PRO A 129 -18.54 -1.34 1.17
C PRO A 129 -17.30 -0.46 0.86
N VAL A 130 -17.56 0.80 0.53
CA VAL A 130 -16.55 1.87 0.42
C VAL A 130 -16.92 2.91 1.47
N ILE A 131 -16.37 2.76 2.67
CA ILE A 131 -16.67 3.61 3.82
C ILE A 131 -15.47 4.54 4.07
N PRO A 132 -15.69 5.88 4.08
CA PRO A 132 -14.62 6.84 4.31
C PRO A 132 -13.91 6.61 5.63
N GLY A 133 -12.58 6.68 5.63
CA GLY A 133 -11.81 6.77 6.85
C GLY A 133 -12.00 8.13 7.52
N GLU A 134 -12.10 8.14 8.83
CA GLU A 134 -12.19 9.38 9.61
C GLU A 134 -10.83 10.08 9.68
N ARG A 135 -10.82 11.41 9.55
CA ARG A 135 -9.62 12.21 9.78
C ARG A 135 -9.57 12.69 11.23
N VAL A 136 -8.48 12.40 11.90
CA VAL A 136 -8.29 12.69 13.32
C VAL A 136 -6.94 13.37 13.57
N PRO A 137 -6.80 14.16 14.66
CA PRO A 137 -5.50 14.68 15.08
C PRO A 137 -4.46 13.57 15.18
N LYS A 138 -3.22 13.85 14.80
CA LYS A 138 -2.15 12.83 14.74
C LYS A 138 -1.82 12.20 16.09
N ASP A 139 -2.08 12.89 17.19
CA ASP A 139 -1.89 12.40 18.56
C ASP A 139 -3.10 11.62 19.10
N TYR A 140 -4.20 11.55 18.33
CA TYR A 140 -5.39 10.81 18.72
C TYR A 140 -5.11 9.32 18.78
N ILE A 141 -5.50 8.70 19.89
CA ILE A 141 -5.49 7.24 20.06
C ILE A 141 -6.90 6.79 20.40
N PRO A 142 -7.49 5.92 19.61
CA PRO A 142 -8.86 5.48 19.82
C PRO A 142 -9.04 4.72 21.12
N LYS A 143 -10.21 4.89 21.71
CA LYS A 143 -10.59 4.17 22.94
C LYS A 143 -10.55 2.66 22.73
N GLU A 144 -11.00 2.16 21.59
CA GLU A 144 -10.99 0.73 21.25
C GLU A 144 -9.58 0.13 21.28
N TYR A 145 -8.59 0.87 20.79
CA TYR A 145 -7.19 0.44 20.89
C TYR A 145 -6.71 0.41 22.33
N ILE A 146 -7.01 1.46 23.11
CA ILE A 146 -6.64 1.53 24.52
C ILE A 146 -7.29 0.36 25.28
N ASP A 147 -8.57 0.13 25.08
CA ASP A 147 -9.32 -0.95 25.74
C ASP A 147 -8.76 -2.33 25.38
N ALA A 148 -8.38 -2.55 24.12
CA ALA A 148 -7.76 -3.80 23.66
C ALA A 148 -6.36 -3.99 24.27
N LEU A 149 -5.55 -2.94 24.29
CA LEU A 149 -4.22 -2.96 24.91
C LEU A 149 -4.31 -3.26 26.41
N MET A 150 -5.26 -2.65 27.14
CA MET A 150 -5.43 -2.86 28.57
C MET A 150 -5.87 -4.28 28.92
N LYS A 151 -6.56 -4.98 28.00
CA LYS A 151 -7.01 -6.37 28.14
C LYS A 151 -5.97 -7.41 27.69
N ASP A 152 -4.90 -7.00 27.02
CA ASP A 152 -3.88 -7.92 26.52
C ASP A 152 -2.87 -8.27 27.62
N ASP A 153 -3.04 -9.43 28.25
CA ASP A 153 -2.19 -9.91 29.34
C ASP A 153 -0.78 -10.33 28.88
N SER A 154 -0.55 -10.45 27.58
CA SER A 154 0.77 -10.74 27.01
C SER A 154 1.71 -9.52 27.04
N ILE A 155 1.16 -8.32 27.27
CA ILE A 155 1.91 -7.06 27.28
C ILE A 155 2.16 -6.62 28.73
N ALA A 156 3.42 -6.70 29.14
CA ALA A 156 3.81 -6.40 30.53
C ALA A 156 3.76 -4.89 30.83
N ASP A 157 4.21 -4.03 29.91
CA ASP A 157 4.24 -2.58 30.08
C ASP A 157 3.35 -1.89 29.02
N LYS A 158 2.08 -1.75 29.37
CA LYS A 158 1.05 -1.16 28.50
C LYS A 158 1.22 0.35 28.36
N GLU A 159 1.75 1.02 29.36
CA GLU A 159 2.02 2.46 29.34
C GLU A 159 3.18 2.79 28.37
N ALA A 160 4.26 2.00 28.41
CA ALA A 160 5.36 2.16 27.47
C ALA A 160 4.92 1.91 26.02
N VAL A 161 4.06 0.91 25.78
CA VAL A 161 3.48 0.69 24.45
C VAL A 161 2.65 1.88 24.00
N LEU A 162 1.79 2.41 24.86
CA LEU A 162 0.95 3.57 24.54
C LEU A 162 1.80 4.82 24.27
N ALA A 163 2.84 5.05 25.06
CA ALA A 163 3.79 6.13 24.84
C ALA A 163 4.53 6.00 23.50
N SER A 164 4.93 4.77 23.16
CA SER A 164 5.59 4.48 21.87
C SER A 164 4.66 4.75 20.68
N VAL A 165 3.38 4.37 20.77
CA VAL A 165 2.37 4.67 19.72
C VAL A 165 2.19 6.18 19.58
N LYS A 166 2.09 6.93 20.66
CA LYS A 166 1.99 8.40 20.62
C LYS A 166 3.23 9.02 19.98
N ALA A 167 4.42 8.57 20.38
CA ALA A 167 5.67 9.05 19.82
C ALA A 167 5.74 8.79 18.29
N PHE A 168 5.32 7.61 17.87
CA PHE A 168 5.28 7.26 16.45
C PHE A 168 4.27 8.11 15.69
N ASN A 169 3.06 8.29 16.22
CA ASN A 169 2.03 9.12 15.57
C ASN A 169 2.50 10.58 15.42
N ASN A 170 3.26 11.10 16.38
CA ASN A 170 3.83 12.45 16.29
C ASN A 170 4.86 12.63 15.17
N THR A 171 5.37 11.54 14.58
CA THR A 171 6.23 11.61 13.39
C THR A 171 5.47 11.91 12.10
N TYR A 172 4.15 11.79 12.10
CA TYR A 172 3.35 12.10 10.92
C TYR A 172 3.39 13.60 10.60
N PRO A 173 3.44 13.96 9.32
CA PRO A 173 3.50 15.38 8.92
C PRO A 173 2.21 16.14 9.22
N ASN A 174 1.06 15.48 9.12
CA ASN A 174 -0.28 16.05 9.22
C ASN A 174 -1.18 15.22 10.13
N ASP A 175 -2.42 15.67 10.28
CA ASP A 175 -3.51 14.86 10.82
C ASP A 175 -3.64 13.56 10.05
N THR A 176 -4.04 12.50 10.75
CA THR A 176 -4.03 11.14 10.25
C THR A 176 -5.43 10.63 9.94
N TYR A 177 -5.50 9.60 9.14
CA TYR A 177 -6.76 8.88 8.93
C TYR A 177 -6.87 7.73 9.91
N TYR A 178 -8.04 7.64 10.54
CA TYR A 178 -8.45 6.53 11.33
C TYR A 178 -8.96 5.38 10.43
N PRO A 179 -8.86 4.09 10.84
CA PRO A 179 -9.26 2.99 9.96
C PRO A 179 -10.77 2.81 9.79
N TYR A 180 -11.59 3.53 10.57
CA TYR A 180 -13.04 3.43 10.56
C TYR A 180 -13.68 4.77 10.20
N SER A 181 -14.97 4.73 9.87
CA SER A 181 -15.80 5.91 9.77
C SER A 181 -16.07 6.54 11.16
N PRO A 182 -16.59 7.78 11.21
CA PRO A 182 -17.03 8.42 12.45
C PRO A 182 -18.06 7.61 13.26
N ASN A 183 -18.79 6.73 12.60
CA ASN A 183 -19.79 5.85 13.22
C ASN A 183 -19.23 4.47 13.60
N GLY A 184 -17.95 4.24 13.46
CA GLY A 184 -17.30 2.94 13.72
C GLY A 184 -17.52 1.87 12.65
N GLU A 185 -18.07 2.24 11.50
CA GLU A 185 -18.34 1.30 10.40
C GLU A 185 -17.05 0.83 9.76
N LYS A 186 -16.94 -0.48 9.52
CA LYS A 186 -15.80 -1.14 8.87
C LYS A 186 -16.00 -1.21 7.37
N GLY A 187 -14.94 -1.00 6.59
CA GLY A 187 -14.99 -1.01 5.12
C GLY A 187 -14.13 0.08 4.49
N SER A 188 -13.19 0.63 5.26
CA SER A 188 -12.33 1.72 4.80
C SER A 188 -11.22 1.28 3.84
N PHE A 189 -10.86 -0.01 3.76
CA PHE A 189 -9.79 -0.49 2.87
C PHE A 189 -10.00 -0.04 1.42
N LYS A 190 -11.20 -0.29 0.86
CA LYS A 190 -11.52 0.11 -0.51
C LYS A 190 -11.52 1.64 -0.67
N TRP A 191 -11.90 2.37 0.37
CA TRP A 191 -11.84 3.83 0.34
C TRP A 191 -10.40 4.34 0.28
N PHE A 192 -9.48 3.76 1.06
CA PHE A 192 -8.06 4.12 0.99
C PHE A 192 -7.46 3.81 -0.39
N ILE A 193 -7.74 2.64 -0.96
CA ILE A 193 -7.30 2.32 -2.33
C ILE A 193 -7.89 3.30 -3.35
N LYS A 194 -9.14 3.73 -3.15
CA LYS A 194 -9.79 4.72 -4.02
C LYS A 194 -9.06 6.07 -4.01
N GLN A 195 -8.46 6.50 -2.89
CA GLN A 195 -7.69 7.75 -2.86
C GLN A 195 -6.55 7.75 -3.89
N TYR A 196 -5.82 6.64 -4.01
CA TYR A 196 -4.75 6.49 -5.01
C TYR A 196 -5.27 6.52 -6.44
N ILE A 197 -6.41 5.88 -6.67
CA ILE A 197 -7.04 5.82 -8.00
C ILE A 197 -7.52 7.21 -8.41
N ASP A 198 -8.19 7.91 -7.51
CA ASP A 198 -8.75 9.23 -7.78
C ASP A 198 -7.64 10.25 -8.03
N MET A 199 -6.62 10.29 -7.18
CA MET A 199 -5.44 11.15 -7.37
C MET A 199 -4.79 10.93 -8.74
N ALA A 200 -4.53 9.69 -9.13
CA ALA A 200 -3.94 9.40 -10.43
C ALA A 200 -4.85 9.91 -11.58
N ARG A 201 -6.17 9.76 -11.46
CA ARG A 201 -7.13 10.24 -12.46
C ARG A 201 -7.22 11.75 -12.51
N GLU A 202 -7.16 12.44 -11.39
CA GLU A 202 -7.13 13.91 -11.30
C GLU A 202 -5.92 14.48 -12.05
N HIS A 203 -4.78 13.82 -11.99
CA HIS A 203 -3.60 14.15 -12.78
C HIS A 203 -3.64 13.66 -14.24
N ASN A 204 -4.73 13.02 -14.69
CA ASN A 204 -4.81 12.33 -15.98
C ASN A 204 -3.72 11.25 -16.15
N ALA A 205 -3.25 10.66 -15.05
CA ALA A 205 -2.41 9.48 -15.02
C ALA A 205 -3.26 8.20 -15.04
N VAL A 206 -2.63 7.05 -15.24
CA VAL A 206 -3.30 5.75 -15.35
C VAL A 206 -3.09 4.96 -14.06
N PRO A 207 -4.12 4.78 -13.20
CA PRO A 207 -4.01 3.89 -12.06
C PRO A 207 -4.08 2.42 -12.50
N VAL A 208 -3.21 1.60 -11.92
CA VAL A 208 -3.15 0.16 -12.14
C VAL A 208 -3.16 -0.54 -10.77
N LEU A 209 -4.20 -1.30 -10.48
CA LEU A 209 -4.23 -2.14 -9.29
C LEU A 209 -3.45 -3.43 -9.54
N VAL A 210 -2.53 -3.73 -8.65
CA VAL A 210 -1.76 -4.97 -8.63
C VAL A 210 -2.25 -5.81 -7.47
N THR A 211 -2.63 -7.06 -7.74
CA THR A 211 -3.08 -7.97 -6.68
C THR A 211 -1.89 -8.41 -5.84
N ALA A 212 -2.00 -8.27 -4.53
CA ALA A 212 -1.01 -8.81 -3.62
C ALA A 212 -0.97 -10.33 -3.72
N PRO A 213 0.21 -10.97 -3.66
CA PRO A 213 0.32 -12.42 -3.60
C PRO A 213 -0.32 -12.95 -2.33
N ALA A 214 -0.84 -14.19 -2.40
CA ALA A 214 -1.39 -14.84 -1.23
C ALA A 214 -0.30 -14.99 -0.14
N ARG A 215 -0.67 -14.67 1.12
CA ARG A 215 0.19 -14.94 2.26
C ARG A 215 0.09 -16.41 2.61
N THR A 216 1.13 -17.17 2.34
CA THR A 216 1.24 -18.54 2.88
C THR A 216 1.72 -18.43 4.33
N ALA A 217 0.94 -18.93 5.28
CA ALA A 217 1.45 -19.22 6.60
C ALA A 217 2.38 -20.45 6.48
N PHE A 218 3.66 -20.25 6.76
CA PHE A 218 4.59 -21.37 6.93
C PHE A 218 4.56 -21.82 8.39
#